data_9e32782db28221281df37141a264cec8
#
_entry.id   9e32782db28221281df37141a264cec8
#
_cell.length_a   1.000
_cell.length_b   1.000
_cell.length_c   1.000
_cell.angle_alpha   90.00
_cell.angle_beta   90.00
_cell.angle_gamma   90.00
#
_symmetry.space_group_name_H-M   'P 1'
#
loop_
_entity.id
_entity.type
_entity.pdbx_description
1 polymer ?
#
loop_
_entity_poly.entity_id
_entity_poly.type
_entity_poly.pdbx_seq_one_letter_code
_entity_poly.pdbx_strand_id
1 'polypeptide(L)'
;MNKSIILTAVLAVTLGLGGCVSNKKYQQLQSEYQTTRDGLLQCNTESKSMTYVIFDLKKQNEELKKSLQDLKATLDQSMANNQQGNVNIAKLVDEINASNKYIKELISAKSKSDSLNMALTNKLTRSLTNDELKDVDVKVLKGVVYISLADNMLFKSGSYEISSRAMETLSKIAKIIKDYSDYDVLVEGNTDNVPISRENIRNNWDLSALRASSVVQCLQNDFGINPSRLTAGGRGEFNPISDNNTEVGKQRNRRTEIIITPKLDQFLDLIDQAPKED
;
A
#
# COMPACT_ATOMS: atom_id res chain seq x y z
N MET A 1 65.40 -23.74 -33.87
CA MET A 1 64.34 -22.75 -33.62
C MET A 1 63.19 -23.47 -32.95
N ASN A 2 62.90 -23.08 -31.81
CA ASN A 2 62.61 -23.78 -30.58
C ASN A 2 61.19 -24.38 -30.50
N LYS A 3 61.09 -25.70 -30.29
CA LYS A 3 59.88 -26.42 -29.88
C LYS A 3 59.19 -25.79 -28.63
N SER A 4 59.98 -25.07 -27.83
CA SER A 4 59.48 -24.36 -26.62
C SER A 4 58.57 -23.20 -26.95
N ILE A 5 58.84 -22.46 -28.05
CA ILE A 5 58.01 -21.27 -28.47
C ILE A 5 56.63 -21.73 -29.03
N ILE A 6 56.63 -22.85 -29.70
CA ILE A 6 55.39 -23.41 -30.25
C ILE A 6 54.49 -23.96 -29.10
N LEU A 7 55.09 -24.55 -28.06
CA LEU A 7 54.37 -25.07 -26.92
C LEU A 7 53.76 -23.96 -26.04
N THR A 8 54.44 -22.84 -25.92
CA THR A 8 53.93 -21.69 -25.17
C THR A 8 52.85 -20.94 -25.99
N ALA A 9 52.95 -20.88 -27.29
CA ALA A 9 51.91 -20.27 -28.15
C ALA A 9 50.61 -21.13 -28.16
N VAL A 10 50.73 -22.45 -28.17
CA VAL A 10 49.55 -23.37 -28.12
C VAL A 10 48.90 -23.30 -26.74
N LEU A 11 49.71 -23.23 -25.66
CA LEU A 11 49.16 -23.06 -24.30
C LEU A 11 48.45 -21.73 -24.08
N ALA A 12 48.95 -20.65 -24.70
CA ALA A 12 48.29 -19.32 -24.63
C ALA A 12 46.97 -19.27 -25.42
N VAL A 13 46.87 -20.01 -26.56
CA VAL A 13 45.65 -20.09 -27.36
C VAL A 13 44.59 -20.97 -26.69
N THR A 14 45.00 -22.03 -25.97
CA THR A 14 44.03 -22.87 -25.24
C THR A 14 43.50 -22.24 -23.97
N LEU A 15 44.24 -21.32 -23.32
CA LEU A 15 43.77 -20.54 -22.18
C LEU A 15 42.83 -19.40 -22.61
N GLY A 16 42.88 -18.95 -23.86
CA GLY A 16 42.00 -17.91 -24.41
C GLY A 16 40.61 -18.39 -24.86
N LEU A 17 40.40 -19.71 -24.97
CA LEU A 17 39.13 -20.28 -25.44
C LEU A 17 38.22 -20.79 -24.33
N GLY A 18 38.62 -20.68 -23.07
CA GLY A 18 37.88 -21.19 -21.90
C GLY A 18 37.00 -20.17 -21.21
N GLY A 19 36.30 -19.30 -21.93
CA GLY A 19 35.51 -18.31 -21.19
C GLY A 19 34.51 -17.44 -21.95
N CYS A 20 34.19 -17.78 -23.20
CA CYS A 20 33.14 -17.02 -23.90
C CYS A 20 31.77 -17.53 -23.53
N VAL A 21 31.30 -17.17 -22.37
CA VAL A 21 29.84 -17.16 -22.12
C VAL A 21 29.25 -16.19 -23.15
N SER A 22 28.35 -16.69 -24.02
CA SER A 22 27.68 -15.83 -25.00
C SER A 22 27.19 -14.56 -24.31
N ASN A 23 27.51 -13.39 -24.85
CA ASN A 23 27.13 -12.09 -24.29
C ASN A 23 25.61 -12.03 -24.03
N LYS A 24 24.83 -12.73 -24.83
CA LYS A 24 23.39 -12.88 -24.67
C LYS A 24 23.03 -13.67 -23.39
N LYS A 25 23.78 -14.73 -23.08
CA LYS A 25 23.57 -15.55 -21.87
C LYS A 25 24.03 -14.83 -20.60
N TYR A 26 25.09 -14.00 -20.71
CA TYR A 26 25.54 -13.15 -19.63
C TYR A 26 24.53 -12.05 -19.32
N GLN A 27 23.99 -11.37 -20.34
CA GLN A 27 22.93 -10.36 -20.18
C GLN A 27 21.64 -10.97 -19.61
N GLN A 28 21.27 -12.17 -20.06
CA GLN A 28 20.10 -12.87 -19.53
C GLN A 28 20.30 -13.22 -18.03
N LEU A 29 21.45 -13.78 -17.68
CA LEU A 29 21.77 -14.12 -16.28
C LEU A 29 21.86 -12.85 -15.40
N GLN A 30 22.39 -11.76 -15.94
CA GLN A 30 22.45 -10.48 -15.25
C GLN A 30 21.05 -9.89 -15.01
N SER A 31 20.15 -10.02 -15.98
CA SER A 31 18.74 -9.64 -15.83
C SER A 31 18.01 -10.49 -14.80
N GLU A 32 18.18 -11.82 -14.85
CA GLU A 32 17.60 -12.75 -13.86
C GLU A 32 18.16 -12.48 -12.45
N TYR A 33 19.46 -12.21 -12.34
CA TYR A 33 20.08 -11.84 -11.06
C TYR A 33 19.51 -10.52 -10.51
N GLN A 34 19.35 -9.50 -11.35
CA GLN A 34 18.75 -8.22 -10.93
C GLN A 34 17.30 -8.42 -10.48
N THR A 35 16.50 -9.14 -11.25
CA THR A 35 15.10 -9.42 -10.91
C THR A 35 14.98 -10.18 -9.59
N THR A 36 15.83 -11.20 -9.39
CA THR A 36 15.84 -11.98 -8.16
C THR A 36 16.32 -11.16 -6.97
N ARG A 37 17.32 -10.32 -7.17
CA ARG A 37 17.83 -9.42 -6.13
C ARG A 37 16.79 -8.37 -5.72
N ASP A 38 16.10 -7.77 -6.71
CA ASP A 38 15.05 -6.78 -6.44
C ASP A 38 13.85 -7.43 -5.72
N GLY A 39 13.46 -8.64 -6.13
CA GLY A 39 12.45 -9.44 -5.42
C GLY A 39 12.86 -9.78 -3.99
N LEU A 40 14.13 -10.12 -3.76
CA LEU A 40 14.67 -10.39 -2.42
C LEU A 40 14.68 -9.13 -1.55
N LEU A 41 15.05 -7.98 -2.11
CA LEU A 41 15.02 -6.68 -1.43
C LEU A 41 13.59 -6.29 -1.07
N GLN A 42 12.65 -6.46 -1.98
CA GLN A 42 11.24 -6.21 -1.74
C GLN A 42 10.70 -7.13 -0.64
N CYS A 43 10.90 -8.44 -0.74
CA CYS A 43 10.48 -9.41 0.27
C CYS A 43 11.08 -9.10 1.66
N ASN A 44 12.36 -8.69 1.71
CA ASN A 44 13.01 -8.30 2.97
C ASN A 44 12.41 -7.01 3.55
N THR A 45 12.03 -6.06 2.69
CA THR A 45 11.38 -4.80 3.12
C THR A 45 9.97 -5.07 3.63
N GLU A 46 9.21 -5.91 2.93
CA GLU A 46 7.87 -6.35 3.35
C GLU A 46 7.93 -7.14 4.66
N SER A 47 8.90 -8.07 4.81
CA SER A 47 9.13 -8.83 6.03
C SER A 47 9.48 -7.92 7.21
N LYS A 48 10.33 -6.90 7.01
CA LYS A 48 10.63 -5.90 8.03
C LYS A 48 9.40 -5.07 8.40
N SER A 49 8.64 -4.61 7.41
CA SER A 49 7.39 -3.87 7.64
C SER A 49 6.39 -4.71 8.44
N MET A 50 6.20 -5.97 8.06
CA MET A 50 5.33 -6.89 8.76
C MET A 50 5.81 -7.16 10.19
N THR A 51 7.13 -7.25 10.40
CA THR A 51 7.73 -7.40 11.74
C THR A 51 7.43 -6.18 12.61
N TYR A 52 7.51 -4.96 12.05
CA TYR A 52 7.13 -3.73 12.78
C TYR A 52 5.64 -3.71 13.12
N VAL A 53 4.77 -4.10 12.20
CA VAL A 53 3.32 -4.17 12.46
C VAL A 53 3.02 -5.22 13.54
N ILE A 54 3.65 -6.40 13.47
CA ILE A 54 3.50 -7.45 14.50
C ILE A 54 4.01 -6.95 15.86
N PHE A 55 5.13 -6.22 15.87
CA PHE A 55 5.67 -5.63 17.09
C PHE A 55 4.72 -4.59 17.69
N ASP A 56 4.20 -3.69 16.84
CA ASP A 56 3.23 -2.66 17.27
C ASP A 56 1.93 -3.29 17.80
N LEU A 57 1.38 -4.26 17.07
CA LEU A 57 0.19 -5.00 17.52
C LEU A 57 0.44 -5.78 18.81
N LYS A 58 1.63 -6.37 19.00
CA LYS A 58 2.00 -7.03 20.26
C LYS A 58 2.07 -6.00 21.39
N LYS A 59 2.69 -4.85 21.15
CA LYS A 59 2.76 -3.76 22.12
C LYS A 59 1.36 -3.30 22.54
N GLN A 60 0.47 -3.05 21.56
CA GLN A 60 -0.92 -2.69 21.84
C GLN A 60 -1.66 -3.77 22.64
N ASN A 61 -1.44 -5.05 22.30
CA ASN A 61 -2.02 -6.16 23.06
C ASN A 61 -1.53 -6.22 24.52
N GLU A 62 -0.22 -5.97 24.73
CA GLU A 62 0.34 -5.93 26.09
C GLU A 62 -0.15 -4.71 26.88
N GLU A 63 -0.25 -3.55 26.24
CA GLU A 63 -0.80 -2.35 26.87
C GLU A 63 -2.28 -2.55 27.25
N LEU A 64 -3.07 -3.16 26.35
CA LEU A 64 -4.47 -3.51 26.61
C LEU A 64 -4.61 -4.55 27.73
N LYS A 65 -3.75 -5.59 27.75
CA LYS A 65 -3.72 -6.58 28.84
C LYS A 65 -3.36 -5.93 30.18
N LYS A 66 -2.39 -5.02 30.17
CA LYS A 66 -2.01 -4.27 31.37
C LYS A 66 -3.16 -3.43 31.90
N SER A 67 -3.85 -2.71 31.01
CA SER A 67 -5.05 -1.91 31.37
C SER A 67 -6.17 -2.77 31.95
N LEU A 68 -6.39 -3.97 31.39
CA LEU A 68 -7.34 -4.93 31.94
C LEU A 68 -6.90 -5.48 33.32
N GLN A 69 -5.60 -5.71 33.51
CA GLN A 69 -5.05 -6.13 34.80
C GLN A 69 -5.18 -5.05 35.87
N ASP A 70 -4.87 -3.80 35.52
CA ASP A 70 -4.98 -2.64 36.41
C ASP A 70 -6.44 -2.38 36.79
N LEU A 71 -7.36 -2.49 35.83
CA LEU A 71 -8.81 -2.39 36.06
C LEU A 71 -9.31 -3.51 36.98
N LYS A 72 -8.82 -4.74 36.79
CA LYS A 72 -9.16 -5.88 37.63
C LYS A 72 -8.61 -5.70 39.06
N ALA A 73 -7.36 -5.23 39.20
CA ALA A 73 -6.77 -4.94 40.50
C ALA A 73 -7.51 -3.81 41.24
N THR A 74 -7.94 -2.77 40.51
CA THR A 74 -8.75 -1.68 41.07
C THR A 74 -10.11 -2.18 41.53
N LEU A 75 -10.73 -3.08 40.74
CA LEU A 75 -11.99 -3.73 41.12
C LEU A 75 -11.84 -4.59 42.38
N ASP A 76 -10.77 -5.43 42.42
CA ASP A 76 -10.48 -6.30 43.57
C ASP A 76 -10.20 -5.49 44.84
N GLN A 77 -9.47 -4.39 44.72
CA GLN A 77 -9.21 -3.46 45.82
C GLN A 77 -10.47 -2.71 46.28
N SER A 78 -11.33 -2.31 45.31
CA SER A 78 -12.63 -1.71 45.62
C SER A 78 -13.58 -2.71 46.33
N MET A 79 -13.54 -3.97 45.90
CA MET A 79 -14.32 -5.02 46.59
C MET A 79 -13.82 -5.31 48.02
N ALA A 80 -12.49 -5.25 48.26
CA ALA A 80 -11.92 -5.47 49.59
C ALA A 80 -12.23 -4.29 50.57
N ASN A 81 -12.32 -3.08 50.04
CA ASN A 81 -12.59 -1.91 50.85
C ASN A 81 -14.06 -1.58 51.09
N ASN A 82 -14.98 -2.32 50.41
CA ASN A 82 -16.37 -1.91 50.38
C ASN A 82 -17.35 -2.97 50.96
N GLN A 83 -17.33 -3.18 52.26
CA GLN A 83 -18.54 -3.70 52.95
C GLN A 83 -19.72 -2.68 52.99
N GLN A 84 -19.49 -1.46 52.55
CA GLN A 84 -20.51 -0.37 52.58
C GLN A 84 -20.92 0.15 51.16
N GLY A 85 -20.42 -0.43 50.05
CA GLY A 85 -20.58 0.17 48.73
C GLY A 85 -21.25 -0.68 47.64
N ASN A 86 -22.24 -1.51 47.97
CA ASN A 86 -22.91 -2.40 47.00
C ASN A 86 -23.53 -1.70 45.78
N VAL A 87 -23.84 -0.40 45.87
CA VAL A 87 -24.41 0.37 44.76
C VAL A 87 -23.36 0.76 43.70
N ASN A 88 -22.14 1.03 44.14
CA ASN A 88 -21.06 1.43 43.20
C ASN A 88 -20.45 0.25 42.45
N ILE A 89 -20.47 -0.95 43.02
CA ILE A 89 -19.99 -2.17 42.37
C ILE A 89 -20.90 -2.56 41.21
N ALA A 90 -22.24 -2.49 41.41
CA ALA A 90 -23.19 -2.77 40.33
C ALA A 90 -22.98 -1.80 39.14
N LYS A 91 -22.79 -0.49 39.44
CA LYS A 91 -22.49 0.51 38.39
C LYS A 91 -21.20 0.20 37.63
N LEU A 92 -20.12 -0.13 38.36
CA LEU A 92 -18.82 -0.50 37.75
C LEU A 92 -18.90 -1.78 36.92
N VAL A 93 -19.67 -2.78 37.36
CA VAL A 93 -19.90 -4.01 36.59
C VAL A 93 -20.67 -3.71 35.31
N ASP A 94 -21.68 -2.83 35.37
CA ASP A 94 -22.41 -2.40 34.18
C ASP A 94 -21.54 -1.60 33.22
N GLU A 95 -20.68 -0.72 33.71
CA GLU A 95 -19.70 0.02 32.93
C GLU A 95 -18.66 -0.91 32.25
N ILE A 96 -18.15 -1.91 32.99
CA ILE A 96 -17.24 -2.93 32.45
C ILE A 96 -17.96 -3.76 31.37
N ASN A 97 -19.21 -4.15 31.58
CA ASN A 97 -19.98 -4.91 30.63
C ASN A 97 -20.27 -4.07 29.37
N ALA A 98 -20.61 -2.78 29.54
CA ALA A 98 -20.76 -1.84 28.43
C ALA A 98 -19.45 -1.67 27.63
N SER A 99 -18.33 -1.47 28.34
CA SER A 99 -16.99 -1.37 27.74
C SER A 99 -16.59 -2.63 27.01
N ASN A 100 -16.84 -3.81 27.60
CA ASN A 100 -16.55 -5.10 26.96
C ASN A 100 -17.39 -5.33 25.70
N LYS A 101 -18.66 -4.93 25.73
CA LYS A 101 -19.54 -4.98 24.55
C LYS A 101 -19.00 -4.07 23.46
N TYR A 102 -18.64 -2.85 23.80
CA TYR A 102 -18.04 -1.86 22.90
C TYR A 102 -16.75 -2.37 22.27
N ILE A 103 -15.82 -2.94 23.07
CA ILE A 103 -14.57 -3.53 22.58
C ILE A 103 -14.86 -4.68 21.59
N LYS A 104 -15.82 -5.53 21.88
CA LYS A 104 -16.22 -6.61 20.95
C LYS A 104 -16.76 -6.08 19.63
N GLU A 105 -17.54 -5.01 19.65
CA GLU A 105 -18.08 -4.36 18.45
C GLU A 105 -16.97 -3.73 17.61
N LEU A 106 -16.01 -3.05 18.25
CA LEU A 106 -14.82 -2.51 17.57
C LEU A 106 -13.95 -3.61 16.94
N ILE A 107 -13.70 -4.70 17.66
CA ILE A 107 -12.93 -5.84 17.13
C ILE A 107 -13.67 -6.47 15.95
N SER A 108 -14.97 -6.62 16.05
CA SER A 108 -15.79 -7.16 14.96
C SER A 108 -15.78 -6.26 13.73
N ALA A 109 -15.94 -4.95 13.92
CA ALA A 109 -15.87 -3.95 12.83
C ALA A 109 -14.50 -3.97 12.15
N LYS A 110 -13.42 -4.00 12.95
CA LYS A 110 -12.04 -4.10 12.43
C LYS A 110 -11.83 -5.40 11.64
N SER A 111 -12.22 -6.55 12.21
CA SER A 111 -12.09 -7.86 11.55
C SER A 111 -12.86 -7.92 10.23
N LYS A 112 -14.06 -7.34 10.19
CA LYS A 112 -14.86 -7.22 8.97
C LYS A 112 -14.16 -6.36 7.93
N SER A 113 -13.62 -5.21 8.33
CA SER A 113 -12.84 -4.32 7.46
C SER A 113 -11.59 -5.02 6.89
N ASP A 114 -10.81 -5.71 7.73
CA ASP A 114 -9.62 -6.44 7.32
C ASP A 114 -9.96 -7.58 6.32
N SER A 115 -11.05 -8.31 6.58
CA SER A 115 -11.54 -9.36 5.67
C SER A 115 -11.99 -8.80 4.32
N LEU A 116 -12.70 -7.67 4.32
CA LEU A 116 -13.12 -6.98 3.09
C LEU A 116 -11.92 -6.47 2.30
N ASN A 117 -10.92 -5.88 2.96
CA ASN A 117 -9.70 -5.41 2.32
C ASN A 117 -8.90 -6.56 1.69
N MET A 118 -8.82 -7.71 2.37
CA MET A 118 -8.19 -8.90 1.81
C MET A 118 -8.96 -9.43 0.59
N ALA A 119 -10.29 -9.49 0.66
CA ALA A 119 -11.13 -9.90 -0.44
C ALA A 119 -11.00 -8.95 -1.65
N LEU A 120 -11.00 -7.64 -1.41
CA LEU A 120 -10.79 -6.60 -2.41
C LEU A 120 -9.43 -6.78 -3.10
N THR A 121 -8.35 -6.91 -2.32
CA THR A 121 -6.99 -7.10 -2.84
C THR A 121 -6.87 -8.37 -3.68
N ASN A 122 -7.40 -9.49 -3.19
CA ASN A 122 -7.39 -10.75 -3.93
C ASN A 122 -8.19 -10.65 -5.25
N LYS A 123 -9.33 -9.97 -5.22
CA LYS A 123 -10.16 -9.76 -6.41
C LYS A 123 -9.46 -8.87 -7.42
N LEU A 124 -8.80 -7.79 -6.97
CA LEU A 124 -7.97 -6.92 -7.80
C LEU A 124 -6.83 -7.70 -8.46
N THR A 125 -6.01 -8.38 -7.67
CA THR A 125 -4.85 -9.12 -8.17
C THR A 125 -5.24 -10.21 -9.17
N ARG A 126 -6.37 -10.89 -8.95
CA ARG A 126 -6.87 -11.93 -9.88
C ARG A 126 -7.50 -11.37 -11.15
N SER A 127 -7.96 -10.14 -11.16
CA SER A 127 -8.58 -9.50 -12.33
C SER A 127 -7.54 -8.92 -13.29
N LEU A 128 -6.31 -8.71 -12.82
CA LEU A 128 -5.22 -8.15 -13.60
C LEU A 128 -4.42 -9.25 -14.29
N THR A 129 -3.98 -8.99 -15.51
CA THR A 129 -3.10 -9.87 -16.28
C THR A 129 -1.66 -9.75 -15.78
N ASN A 130 -0.81 -10.74 -16.12
CA ASN A 130 0.62 -10.71 -15.76
C ASN A 130 1.35 -9.47 -16.33
N ASP A 131 0.91 -8.93 -17.46
CA ASP A 131 1.49 -7.72 -18.05
C ASP A 131 1.06 -6.47 -17.29
N GLU A 132 -0.19 -6.41 -16.83
CA GLU A 132 -0.67 -5.31 -15.99
C GLU A 132 -0.03 -5.31 -14.60
N LEU A 133 0.22 -6.49 -14.02
CA LEU A 133 0.90 -6.64 -12.72
C LEU A 133 2.35 -6.15 -12.72
N LYS A 134 2.95 -5.87 -13.87
CA LYS A 134 4.27 -5.21 -13.96
C LYS A 134 4.18 -3.71 -13.65
N ASP A 135 3.05 -3.10 -13.98
CA ASP A 135 2.80 -1.67 -13.88
C ASP A 135 1.81 -1.30 -12.77
N VAL A 136 1.20 -2.32 -12.12
CA VAL A 136 0.20 -2.18 -11.05
C VAL A 136 0.66 -2.93 -9.81
N ASP A 137 0.77 -2.22 -8.70
CA ASP A 137 1.10 -2.80 -7.39
C ASP A 137 -0.08 -2.59 -6.43
N VAL A 138 -0.52 -3.64 -5.76
CA VAL A 138 -1.66 -3.60 -4.82
C VAL A 138 -1.20 -3.96 -3.43
N LYS A 139 -1.38 -3.04 -2.48
CA LYS A 139 -0.96 -3.20 -1.08
C LYS A 139 -2.09 -2.85 -0.12
N VAL A 140 -2.13 -3.55 1.01
CA VAL A 140 -2.98 -3.18 2.15
C VAL A 140 -2.08 -2.66 3.26
N LEU A 141 -2.29 -1.42 3.66
CA LEU A 141 -1.57 -0.78 4.76
C LEU A 141 -2.59 -0.17 5.74
N LYS A 142 -2.57 -0.59 6.99
CA LYS A 142 -3.43 -0.04 8.06
C LYS A 142 -4.93 -0.03 7.72
N GLY A 143 -5.42 -1.07 7.04
CA GLY A 143 -6.83 -1.18 6.69
C GLY A 143 -7.26 -0.34 5.47
N VAL A 144 -6.30 0.20 4.71
CA VAL A 144 -6.50 0.95 3.48
C VAL A 144 -5.87 0.20 2.31
N VAL A 145 -6.56 0.12 1.20
CA VAL A 145 -6.05 -0.53 -0.02
C VAL A 145 -5.43 0.52 -0.92
N TYR A 146 -4.17 0.33 -1.26
CA TYR A 146 -3.41 1.16 -2.19
C TYR A 146 -3.21 0.41 -3.50
N ILE A 147 -3.62 1.01 -4.60
CA ILE A 147 -3.38 0.52 -5.96
C ILE A 147 -2.46 1.54 -6.61
N SER A 148 -1.19 1.19 -6.74
CA SER A 148 -0.18 2.04 -7.34
C SER A 148 -0.05 1.70 -8.82
N LEU A 149 -0.23 2.68 -9.68
CA LEU A 149 -0.22 2.58 -11.13
C LEU A 149 0.97 3.35 -11.68
N ALA A 150 1.80 2.69 -12.49
CA ALA A 150 2.95 3.33 -13.12
C ALA A 150 2.49 4.41 -14.11
N ASP A 151 3.16 5.55 -14.09
CA ASP A 151 2.83 6.74 -14.89
C ASP A 151 2.86 6.46 -16.40
N ASN A 152 3.86 5.73 -16.87
CA ASN A 152 4.02 5.37 -18.29
C ASN A 152 2.91 4.44 -18.82
N MET A 153 2.21 3.73 -17.94
CA MET A 153 1.01 2.97 -18.28
C MET A 153 -0.19 3.91 -18.45
N LEU A 154 -0.35 4.87 -17.54
CA LEU A 154 -1.53 5.75 -17.49
C LEU A 154 -1.47 6.87 -18.53
N PHE A 155 -0.31 7.51 -18.69
CA PHE A 155 -0.17 8.75 -19.44
C PHE A 155 1.02 8.73 -20.40
N LYS A 156 0.97 9.60 -21.41
CA LYS A 156 2.15 9.96 -22.18
C LYS A 156 3.05 10.90 -21.36
N SER A 157 4.35 10.93 -21.67
CA SER A 157 5.31 11.80 -20.97
C SER A 157 4.88 13.27 -20.93
N GLY A 158 4.75 13.81 -19.71
CA GLY A 158 4.32 15.20 -19.48
C GLY A 158 2.88 15.50 -19.88
N SER A 159 2.04 14.48 -20.07
CA SER A 159 0.60 14.60 -20.31
C SER A 159 -0.20 14.13 -19.07
N TYR A 160 -1.44 14.53 -19.01
CA TYR A 160 -2.47 14.05 -18.08
C TYR A 160 -3.63 13.33 -18.81
N GLU A 161 -3.51 13.13 -20.13
CA GLU A 161 -4.50 12.39 -20.91
C GLU A 161 -4.35 10.88 -20.69
N ILE A 162 -5.47 10.21 -20.40
CA ILE A 162 -5.54 8.78 -20.16
C ILE A 162 -5.24 8.01 -21.46
N SER A 163 -4.33 7.06 -21.40
CA SER A 163 -3.98 6.19 -22.54
C SER A 163 -5.06 5.11 -22.77
N SER A 164 -5.15 4.60 -24.00
CA SER A 164 -6.09 3.48 -24.31
C SER A 164 -5.78 2.22 -23.50
N ARG A 165 -4.50 1.97 -23.22
CA ARG A 165 -4.06 0.84 -22.37
C ARG A 165 -4.52 1.03 -20.92
N ALA A 166 -4.44 2.25 -20.42
CA ALA A 166 -4.89 2.58 -19.08
C ALA A 166 -6.40 2.38 -18.90
N MET A 167 -7.20 2.66 -19.93
CA MET A 167 -8.66 2.47 -19.89
C MET A 167 -9.06 1.03 -19.59
N GLU A 168 -8.35 0.04 -20.12
CA GLU A 168 -8.62 -1.37 -19.85
C GLU A 168 -8.36 -1.72 -18.38
N THR A 169 -7.21 -1.32 -17.85
CA THR A 169 -6.85 -1.55 -16.44
C THR A 169 -7.77 -0.79 -15.48
N LEU A 170 -8.08 0.49 -15.79
CA LEU A 170 -9.01 1.30 -15.00
C LEU A 170 -10.43 0.72 -15.02
N SER A 171 -10.88 0.12 -16.12
CA SER A 171 -12.17 -0.58 -16.21
C SER A 171 -12.28 -1.72 -15.20
N LYS A 172 -11.21 -2.54 -15.07
CA LYS A 172 -11.16 -3.64 -14.12
C LYS A 172 -11.19 -3.14 -12.67
N ILE A 173 -10.41 -2.10 -12.38
CA ILE A 173 -10.38 -1.45 -11.06
C ILE A 173 -11.75 -0.83 -10.74
N ALA A 174 -12.33 -0.11 -11.68
CA ALA A 174 -13.65 0.53 -11.52
C ALA A 174 -14.76 -0.48 -11.23
N LYS A 175 -14.75 -1.64 -11.91
CA LYS A 175 -15.71 -2.72 -11.64
C LYS A 175 -15.64 -3.18 -10.20
N ILE A 176 -14.44 -3.29 -9.66
CA ILE A 176 -14.23 -3.70 -8.28
C ILE A 176 -14.65 -2.59 -7.31
N ILE A 177 -14.29 -1.33 -7.59
CA ILE A 177 -14.72 -0.19 -6.77
C ILE A 177 -16.26 -0.10 -6.68
N LYS A 178 -16.99 -0.47 -7.74
CA LYS A 178 -18.45 -0.52 -7.74
C LYS A 178 -19.02 -1.57 -6.77
N ASP A 179 -18.36 -2.73 -6.68
CA ASP A 179 -18.79 -3.79 -5.78
C ASP A 179 -18.61 -3.43 -4.28
N TYR A 180 -17.82 -2.39 -3.99
CA TYR A 180 -17.51 -1.91 -2.64
C TYR A 180 -18.02 -0.47 -2.46
N SER A 181 -19.34 -0.30 -2.41
CA SER A 181 -20.02 1.01 -2.33
C SER A 181 -19.71 1.80 -1.06
N ASP A 182 -19.37 1.12 0.01
CA ASP A 182 -19.13 1.68 1.36
C ASP A 182 -17.69 2.18 1.56
N TYR A 183 -16.95 2.33 0.46
CA TYR A 183 -15.58 2.85 0.47
C TYR A 183 -15.49 4.15 -0.32
N ASP A 184 -14.69 5.07 0.19
CA ASP A 184 -14.27 6.27 -0.52
C ASP A 184 -13.00 6.01 -1.31
N VAL A 185 -12.80 6.77 -2.37
CA VAL A 185 -11.68 6.62 -3.30
C VAL A 185 -10.95 7.94 -3.44
N LEU A 186 -9.72 7.99 -2.95
CA LEU A 186 -8.80 9.09 -3.19
C LEU A 186 -7.84 8.67 -4.32
N VAL A 187 -7.81 9.46 -5.38
CA VAL A 187 -6.79 9.32 -6.43
C VAL A 187 -5.69 10.34 -6.19
N GLU A 188 -4.47 9.88 -6.02
CA GLU A 188 -3.32 10.70 -5.68
C GLU A 188 -2.26 10.60 -6.77
N GLY A 189 -1.92 11.74 -7.39
CA GLY A 189 -0.83 11.84 -8.37
C GLY A 189 0.50 12.16 -7.69
N ASN A 190 1.57 11.49 -8.13
CA ASN A 190 2.93 11.69 -7.66
C ASN A 190 3.87 11.84 -8.85
N THR A 191 4.90 12.68 -8.73
CA THR A 191 5.95 12.88 -9.74
C THR A 191 7.32 12.50 -9.17
N ASP A 192 8.31 12.45 -10.04
CA ASP A 192 9.70 12.56 -9.64
C ASP A 192 10.08 14.02 -9.35
N ASN A 193 11.35 14.28 -9.05
CA ASN A 193 11.89 15.61 -8.78
C ASN A 193 12.32 16.37 -10.03
N VAL A 194 12.04 15.87 -11.24
CA VAL A 194 12.39 16.61 -12.47
C VAL A 194 11.37 17.73 -12.65
N PRO A 195 11.81 19.00 -12.72
CA PRO A 195 10.92 20.12 -12.93
C PRO A 195 10.19 20.01 -14.26
N ILE A 196 8.90 20.35 -14.26
CA ILE A 196 8.09 20.47 -15.47
C ILE A 196 7.51 21.88 -15.56
N SER A 197 7.52 22.43 -16.78
CA SER A 197 6.78 23.64 -17.13
C SER A 197 6.32 23.53 -18.57
N ARG A 198 5.00 23.55 -18.79
CA ARG A 198 4.34 23.49 -20.11
C ARG A 198 3.11 24.38 -20.10
N GLU A 199 2.49 24.53 -21.24
CA GLU A 199 1.19 25.17 -21.32
C GLU A 199 0.19 24.49 -20.36
N ASN A 200 -0.45 25.26 -19.47
CA ASN A 200 -1.38 24.81 -18.42
C ASN A 200 -0.77 23.93 -17.31
N ILE A 201 0.55 23.74 -17.26
CA ILE A 201 1.28 22.99 -16.23
C ILE A 201 2.46 23.81 -15.77
N ARG A 202 2.36 24.46 -14.61
CA ARG A 202 3.41 25.35 -14.08
C ARG A 202 4.53 24.59 -13.40
N ASN A 203 4.20 23.46 -12.75
CA ASN A 203 5.11 22.69 -11.91
C ASN A 203 4.57 21.26 -11.65
N ASN A 204 5.28 20.50 -10.83
CA ASN A 204 4.93 19.13 -10.46
C ASN A 204 3.62 19.03 -9.64
N TRP A 205 3.24 20.07 -8.90
CA TRP A 205 1.93 20.13 -8.23
C TRP A 205 0.79 20.12 -9.23
N ASP A 206 0.85 21.00 -10.25
CA ASP A 206 -0.17 21.07 -11.28
C ASP A 206 -0.26 19.74 -12.04
N LEU A 207 0.88 19.18 -12.47
CA LEU A 207 0.90 17.92 -13.21
C LEU A 207 0.26 16.78 -12.41
N SER A 208 0.66 16.62 -11.15
CA SER A 208 0.17 15.55 -10.29
C SER A 208 -1.34 15.68 -10.02
N ALA A 209 -1.81 16.90 -9.77
CA ALA A 209 -3.23 17.18 -9.53
C ALA A 209 -4.08 16.96 -10.79
N LEU A 210 -3.62 17.41 -11.97
CA LEU A 210 -4.30 17.20 -13.25
C LEU A 210 -4.39 15.72 -13.59
N ARG A 211 -3.34 14.95 -13.36
CA ARG A 211 -3.32 13.49 -13.57
C ARG A 211 -4.32 12.77 -12.67
N ALA A 212 -4.34 13.11 -11.38
CA ALA A 212 -5.33 12.58 -10.46
C ALA A 212 -6.76 12.93 -10.90
N SER A 213 -6.99 14.18 -11.32
CA SER A 213 -8.27 14.64 -11.83
C SER A 213 -8.70 13.88 -13.08
N SER A 214 -7.79 13.60 -14.02
CA SER A 214 -8.10 12.81 -15.22
C SER A 214 -8.55 11.40 -14.88
N VAL A 215 -7.90 10.74 -13.93
CA VAL A 215 -8.31 9.40 -13.46
C VAL A 215 -9.67 9.46 -12.77
N VAL A 216 -9.91 10.45 -11.91
CA VAL A 216 -11.23 10.66 -11.28
C VAL A 216 -12.32 10.86 -12.30
N GLN A 217 -12.09 11.71 -13.29
CA GLN A 217 -13.07 11.97 -14.38
C GLN A 217 -13.34 10.69 -15.20
N CYS A 218 -12.33 9.91 -15.51
CA CYS A 218 -12.48 8.61 -16.17
C CYS A 218 -13.32 7.65 -15.30
N LEU A 219 -13.03 7.53 -14.00
CA LEU A 219 -13.81 6.68 -13.09
C LEU A 219 -15.28 7.13 -13.02
N GLN A 220 -15.52 8.43 -13.00
CA GLN A 220 -16.89 9.00 -12.97
C GLN A 220 -17.60 8.83 -14.31
N ASN A 221 -17.03 9.36 -15.41
CA ASN A 221 -17.72 9.57 -16.67
C ASN A 221 -17.79 8.28 -17.50
N ASP A 222 -16.66 7.54 -17.59
CA ASP A 222 -16.57 6.35 -18.42
C ASP A 222 -17.04 5.09 -17.66
N PHE A 223 -16.79 5.04 -16.35
CA PHE A 223 -17.13 3.87 -15.55
C PHE A 223 -18.27 4.09 -14.57
N GLY A 224 -18.84 5.30 -14.45
CA GLY A 224 -20.04 5.59 -13.65
C GLY A 224 -19.86 5.33 -12.13
N ILE A 225 -18.68 5.62 -11.58
CA ILE A 225 -18.46 5.67 -10.13
C ILE A 225 -19.13 6.94 -9.60
N ASN A 226 -19.82 6.81 -8.45
CA ASN A 226 -20.47 7.95 -7.81
C ASN A 226 -19.44 9.02 -7.43
N PRO A 227 -19.54 10.26 -7.95
CA PRO A 227 -18.57 11.33 -7.71
C PRO A 227 -18.47 11.75 -6.24
N SER A 228 -19.51 11.54 -5.42
CA SER A 228 -19.45 11.84 -3.98
C SER A 228 -18.42 11.00 -3.22
N ARG A 229 -17.97 9.89 -3.83
CA ARG A 229 -16.95 8.98 -3.28
C ARG A 229 -15.55 9.28 -3.79
N LEU A 230 -15.42 10.17 -4.79
CA LEU A 230 -14.17 10.39 -5.50
C LEU A 230 -13.50 11.68 -5.05
N THR A 231 -12.22 11.60 -4.76
CA THR A 231 -11.37 12.76 -4.47
C THR A 231 -10.11 12.68 -5.33
N ALA A 232 -9.70 13.81 -5.92
CA ALA A 232 -8.44 13.94 -6.63
C ALA A 232 -7.46 14.77 -5.80
N GLY A 233 -6.23 14.29 -5.65
CA GLY A 233 -5.15 14.95 -4.93
C GLY A 233 -3.82 14.91 -5.69
N GLY A 234 -3.04 15.98 -5.60
CA GLY A 234 -1.68 16.03 -6.13
C GLY A 234 -0.67 16.11 -5.00
N ARG A 235 0.42 15.36 -5.06
CA ARG A 235 1.55 15.39 -4.11
C ARG A 235 2.80 16.03 -4.71
N GLY A 236 2.82 16.29 -6.02
CA GLY A 236 4.03 16.72 -6.69
C GLY A 236 5.16 15.71 -6.48
N GLU A 237 6.35 16.19 -6.21
CA GLU A 237 7.57 15.40 -5.97
C GLU A 237 7.82 15.07 -4.49
N PHE A 238 6.90 15.46 -3.59
CA PHE A 238 7.14 15.49 -2.13
C PHE A 238 6.72 14.19 -1.42
N ASN A 239 6.36 13.15 -2.18
CA ASN A 239 6.04 11.83 -1.63
C ASN A 239 6.84 10.72 -2.36
N PRO A 240 8.19 10.77 -2.37
CA PRO A 240 8.99 9.78 -3.05
C PRO A 240 8.97 8.45 -2.31
N ILE A 241 8.83 7.35 -3.05
CA ILE A 241 8.95 5.96 -2.55
C ILE A 241 10.30 5.33 -2.92
N SER A 242 11.10 6.03 -3.71
CA SER A 242 12.41 5.57 -4.18
C SER A 242 13.37 6.77 -4.36
N ASP A 243 14.66 6.49 -4.49
CA ASP A 243 15.67 7.53 -4.65
C ASP A 243 15.54 8.22 -6.02
N ASN A 244 15.37 9.54 -6.00
CA ASN A 244 15.28 10.39 -7.19
C ASN A 244 16.64 10.59 -7.92
N ASN A 245 17.75 10.10 -7.38
CA ASN A 245 19.05 10.18 -8.04
C ASN A 245 19.23 9.09 -9.12
N THR A 246 18.33 8.11 -9.19
CA THR A 246 18.38 7.03 -10.18
C THR A 246 17.19 7.10 -11.12
N GLU A 247 17.36 6.73 -12.38
CA GLU A 247 16.25 6.68 -13.34
C GLU A 247 15.17 5.67 -12.94
N VAL A 248 15.57 4.53 -12.36
CA VAL A 248 14.65 3.52 -11.83
C VAL A 248 13.85 4.09 -10.65
N GLY A 249 14.50 4.84 -9.77
CA GLY A 249 13.83 5.48 -8.64
C GLY A 249 12.86 6.57 -9.08
N LYS A 250 13.24 7.43 -10.03
CA LYS A 250 12.35 8.42 -10.63
C LYS A 250 11.13 7.75 -11.28
N GLN A 251 11.33 6.67 -12.03
CA GLN A 251 10.23 5.92 -12.65
C GLN A 251 9.25 5.39 -11.60
N ARG A 252 9.73 4.88 -10.46
CA ARG A 252 8.89 4.44 -9.35
C ARG A 252 8.13 5.59 -8.67
N ASN A 253 8.76 6.77 -8.59
CA ASN A 253 8.15 7.95 -8.00
C ASN A 253 7.04 8.52 -8.89
N ARG A 254 7.19 8.44 -10.22
CA ARG A 254 6.13 8.80 -11.19
C ARG A 254 5.04 7.74 -11.17
N ARG A 255 4.03 7.94 -10.33
CA ARG A 255 2.91 7.03 -10.13
C ARG A 255 1.62 7.75 -9.79
N THR A 256 0.53 7.10 -10.04
CA THR A 256 -0.78 7.48 -9.50
C THR A 256 -1.26 6.38 -8.57
N GLU A 257 -1.67 6.76 -7.38
CA GLU A 257 -2.22 5.84 -6.38
C GLU A 257 -3.73 5.99 -6.31
N ILE A 258 -4.46 4.89 -6.44
CA ILE A 258 -5.89 4.82 -6.13
C ILE A 258 -6.00 4.22 -4.73
N ILE A 259 -6.43 5.05 -3.78
CA ILE A 259 -6.47 4.73 -2.36
C ILE A 259 -7.94 4.50 -2.00
N ILE A 260 -8.27 3.27 -1.58
CA ILE A 260 -9.63 2.86 -1.25
C ILE A 260 -9.72 2.74 0.27
N THR A 261 -10.51 3.63 0.89
CA THR A 261 -10.67 3.76 2.33
C THR A 261 -12.09 3.42 2.75
N PRO A 262 -12.30 2.61 3.79
CA PRO A 262 -13.63 2.47 4.39
C PRO A 262 -14.17 3.82 4.83
N LYS A 263 -15.47 4.04 4.65
CA LYS A 263 -16.11 5.24 5.19
C LYS A 263 -15.96 5.30 6.70
N LEU A 264 -15.53 6.45 7.18
CA LEU A 264 -15.23 6.65 8.59
C LEU A 264 -16.51 6.72 9.44
N ASP A 265 -17.66 7.01 8.82
CA ASP A 265 -18.95 7.19 9.49
C ASP A 265 -19.29 6.01 10.40
N GLN A 266 -19.07 4.76 9.94
CA GLN A 266 -19.32 3.56 10.73
C GLN A 266 -18.41 3.46 11.97
N PHE A 267 -17.19 3.99 11.90
CA PHE A 267 -16.28 4.04 13.04
C PHE A 267 -16.60 5.20 13.98
N LEU A 268 -17.02 6.34 13.44
CA LEU A 268 -17.45 7.50 14.25
C LEU A 268 -18.74 7.17 15.02
N ASP A 269 -19.70 6.51 14.38
CA ASP A 269 -20.92 6.05 15.06
C ASP A 269 -20.62 5.11 16.23
N LEU A 270 -19.60 4.25 16.10
CA LEU A 270 -19.14 3.40 17.19
C LEU A 270 -18.43 4.21 18.29
N ILE A 271 -17.63 5.22 17.94
CA ILE A 271 -16.94 6.09 18.89
C ILE A 271 -17.95 6.94 19.70
N ASP A 272 -19.00 7.44 19.04
CA ASP A 272 -20.05 8.22 19.68
C ASP A 272 -20.92 7.39 20.66
N GLN A 273 -20.96 6.06 20.47
CA GLN A 273 -21.62 5.10 21.37
C GLN A 273 -20.71 4.66 22.52
N ALA A 274 -19.47 5.11 22.58
CA ALA A 274 -18.58 4.81 23.68
C ALA A 274 -19.19 5.29 25.01
N PRO A 275 -19.09 4.49 26.09
CA PRO A 275 -19.50 4.95 27.41
C PRO A 275 -18.81 6.26 27.74
N LYS A 276 -19.58 7.32 27.98
CA LYS A 276 -19.04 8.61 28.45
C LYS A 276 -18.70 8.45 29.91
N GLU A 277 -17.49 8.84 30.27
CA GLU A 277 -17.13 9.03 31.66
C GLU A 277 -17.93 10.25 32.19
N ASP A 278 -18.77 10.01 33.20
CA ASP A 278 -19.44 11.06 33.99
C ASP A 278 -18.51 11.59 35.11
#